data_6e7c467c6bff2fd8842b0a305633a2f5
#
_entry.id   6e7c467c6bff2fd8842b0a305633a2f5
#
_cell.length_a   1.000
_cell.length_b   1.000
_cell.length_c   1.000
_cell.angle_alpha   90.00
_cell.angle_beta   90.00
_cell.angle_gamma   90.00
#
_symmetry.space_group_name_H-M   'P 1'
#
loop_
_entity.id
_entity.type
_entity.pdbx_description
1 polymer ?
#
loop_
_entity_poly.entity_id
_entity_poly.type
_entity_poly.pdbx_seq_one_letter_code
_entity_poly.pdbx_strand_id
1 'polypeptide(L)'
;MNQREIKQSIKDNPNLTATEKIQKLNEVRAPYKEMTDEELLQLVRDFVAENNRMPERCDLLYDTVLKRFGPWGRMLEKAGVKEVAQSYLDKKRRRKEKRRRHKEYRRQIREQQAAEAEQGASAATEADIHQ
;
A
#
# COMPACT_ATOMS: atom_id res chain seq x y z
N MET A 1 2.99 -18.25 -27.09
CA MET A 1 2.17 -17.07 -26.77
C MET A 1 2.69 -16.37 -25.53
N ASN A 2 2.82 -15.04 -25.57
CA ASN A 2 3.13 -14.29 -24.36
C ASN A 2 1.86 -14.08 -23.50
N GLN A 3 2.02 -13.57 -22.29
CA GLN A 3 0.89 -13.40 -21.36
C GLN A 3 -0.18 -12.43 -21.90
N ARG A 4 0.24 -11.38 -22.59
CA ARG A 4 -0.66 -10.41 -23.21
C ARG A 4 -1.56 -11.08 -24.25
N GLU A 5 -0.98 -11.92 -25.09
CA GLU A 5 -1.70 -12.65 -26.14
C GLU A 5 -2.69 -13.66 -25.54
N ILE A 6 -2.29 -14.37 -24.49
CA ILE A 6 -3.15 -15.32 -23.76
C ILE A 6 -4.36 -14.59 -23.19
N LYS A 7 -4.13 -13.49 -22.53
CA LYS A 7 -5.18 -12.67 -21.91
C LYS A 7 -6.15 -12.12 -22.97
N GLN A 8 -5.61 -11.59 -24.05
CA GLN A 8 -6.40 -11.04 -25.14
C GLN A 8 -7.21 -12.12 -25.87
N SER A 9 -6.61 -13.29 -26.09
CA SER A 9 -7.27 -14.44 -26.70
C SER A 9 -8.50 -14.87 -25.88
N ILE A 10 -8.43 -14.90 -24.58
CA ILE A 10 -9.56 -15.23 -23.71
C ILE A 10 -10.65 -14.16 -23.82
N LYS A 11 -10.27 -12.88 -23.78
CA LYS A 11 -11.23 -11.76 -23.85
C LYS A 11 -11.96 -11.69 -25.18
N ASP A 12 -11.29 -12.01 -26.27
CA ASP A 12 -11.82 -11.90 -27.62
C ASP A 12 -12.46 -13.21 -28.15
N ASN A 13 -12.46 -14.27 -27.33
CA ASN A 13 -13.02 -15.54 -27.76
C ASN A 13 -14.54 -15.46 -27.89
N PRO A 14 -15.11 -15.59 -29.16
CA PRO A 14 -16.54 -15.46 -29.35
C PRO A 14 -17.36 -16.66 -28.84
N ASN A 15 -16.69 -17.77 -28.54
CA ASN A 15 -17.34 -19.00 -28.07
C ASN A 15 -17.52 -19.00 -26.55
N LEU A 16 -16.97 -18.01 -25.84
CA LEU A 16 -17.06 -17.92 -24.40
C LEU A 16 -18.03 -16.82 -23.98
N THR A 17 -18.88 -17.13 -22.99
CA THR A 17 -19.71 -16.13 -22.34
C THR A 17 -18.85 -15.25 -21.41
N ALA A 18 -19.37 -14.11 -20.96
CA ALA A 18 -18.65 -13.23 -20.03
C ALA A 18 -18.25 -13.98 -18.74
N THR A 19 -19.11 -14.82 -18.21
CA THR A 19 -18.82 -15.64 -17.03
C THR A 19 -17.71 -16.64 -17.28
N GLU A 20 -17.74 -17.32 -18.43
CA GLU A 20 -16.70 -18.28 -18.81
C GLU A 20 -15.34 -17.60 -19.02
N LYS A 21 -15.32 -16.40 -19.58
CA LYS A 21 -14.09 -15.60 -19.73
C LYS A 21 -13.47 -15.28 -18.36
N ILE A 22 -14.28 -14.88 -17.40
CA ILE A 22 -13.85 -14.60 -16.03
C ILE A 22 -13.29 -15.87 -15.38
N GLN A 23 -13.97 -17.01 -15.53
CA GLN A 23 -13.51 -18.29 -15.01
C GLN A 23 -12.15 -18.69 -15.59
N LYS A 24 -11.99 -18.56 -16.91
CA LYS A 24 -10.73 -18.85 -17.60
C LYS A 24 -9.59 -17.96 -17.13
N LEU A 25 -9.84 -16.67 -16.97
CA LEU A 25 -8.85 -15.73 -16.44
C LEU A 25 -8.47 -16.10 -15.01
N ASN A 26 -9.42 -16.48 -14.18
CA ASN A 26 -9.15 -16.92 -12.81
C ASN A 26 -8.33 -18.20 -12.76
N GLU A 27 -8.59 -19.16 -13.66
CA GLU A 27 -7.81 -20.40 -13.77
C GLU A 27 -6.34 -20.12 -14.10
N VAL A 28 -6.08 -19.24 -15.07
CA VAL A 28 -4.69 -18.91 -15.45
C VAL A 28 -3.98 -18.05 -14.41
N ARG A 29 -4.73 -17.33 -13.57
CA ARG A 29 -4.18 -16.53 -12.45
C ARG A 29 -3.95 -17.33 -11.17
N ALA A 30 -4.62 -18.48 -11.03
CA ALA A 30 -4.58 -19.25 -9.78
C ALA A 30 -3.15 -19.57 -9.29
N PRO A 31 -2.20 -20.02 -10.12
CA PRO A 31 -0.83 -20.26 -9.66
C PRO A 31 -0.14 -19.03 -9.09
N TYR A 32 -0.44 -17.85 -9.63
CA TYR A 32 0.18 -16.59 -9.19
C TYR A 32 -0.34 -16.14 -7.82
N LYS A 33 -1.59 -16.47 -7.48
CA LYS A 33 -2.16 -16.15 -6.17
C LYS A 33 -1.46 -16.87 -5.03
N GLU A 34 -0.89 -18.04 -5.29
CA GLU A 34 -0.16 -18.84 -4.31
C GLU A 34 1.31 -18.45 -4.18
N MET A 35 1.81 -17.62 -5.07
CA MET A 35 3.19 -17.15 -5.04
C MET A 35 3.43 -16.17 -3.89
N THR A 36 4.66 -16.18 -3.38
CA THR A 36 5.11 -15.20 -2.40
C THR A 36 5.28 -13.83 -3.04
N ASP A 37 5.31 -12.79 -2.22
CA ASP A 37 5.50 -11.42 -2.71
C ASP A 37 6.80 -11.27 -3.48
N GLU A 38 7.89 -11.87 -2.98
CA GLU A 38 9.20 -11.80 -3.64
C GLU A 38 9.19 -12.51 -5.00
N GLU A 39 8.52 -13.65 -5.11
CA GLU A 39 8.38 -14.36 -6.37
C GLU A 39 7.64 -13.52 -7.42
N LEU A 40 6.54 -12.87 -7.02
CA LEU A 40 5.77 -12.00 -7.90
C LEU A 40 6.58 -10.78 -8.34
N LEU A 41 7.30 -10.15 -7.43
CA LEU A 41 8.16 -9.00 -7.75
C LEU A 41 9.32 -9.40 -8.67
N GLN A 42 9.84 -10.62 -8.50
CA GLN A 42 10.87 -11.15 -9.39
C GLN A 42 10.36 -11.34 -10.82
N LEU A 43 9.11 -11.81 -10.99
CA LEU A 43 8.49 -11.92 -12.31
C LEU A 43 8.38 -10.55 -13.00
N VAL A 44 8.06 -9.51 -12.26
CA VAL A 44 8.02 -8.14 -12.78
C VAL A 44 9.40 -7.68 -13.24
N ARG A 45 10.44 -7.94 -12.46
CA ARG A 45 11.84 -7.63 -12.81
C ARG A 45 12.27 -8.37 -14.08
N ASP A 46 11.92 -9.65 -14.18
CA ASP A 46 12.22 -10.47 -15.36
C ASP A 46 11.56 -9.92 -16.62
N PHE A 47 10.30 -9.49 -16.51
CA PHE A 47 9.59 -8.87 -17.64
C PHE A 47 10.33 -7.61 -18.13
N VAL A 48 10.74 -6.75 -17.23
CA VAL A 48 11.47 -5.52 -17.59
C VAL A 48 12.81 -5.86 -18.24
N ALA A 49 13.52 -6.85 -17.71
CA ALA A 49 14.80 -7.29 -18.28
C ALA A 49 14.64 -7.87 -19.70
N GLU A 50 13.59 -8.63 -19.95
CA GLU A 50 13.33 -9.24 -21.24
C GLU A 50 12.83 -8.25 -22.30
N ASN A 51 12.00 -7.30 -21.90
CA ASN A 51 11.30 -6.40 -22.81
C ASN A 51 11.86 -4.98 -22.88
N ASN A 52 12.77 -4.62 -22.00
CA ASN A 52 13.39 -3.28 -21.89
C ASN A 52 12.35 -2.15 -21.75
N ARG A 53 11.22 -2.44 -21.11
CA ARG A 53 10.16 -1.46 -20.82
C ARG A 53 9.38 -1.86 -19.58
N MET A 54 8.69 -0.90 -18.98
CA MET A 54 7.80 -1.16 -17.87
C MET A 54 6.58 -1.96 -18.34
N PRO A 55 6.09 -2.93 -17.55
CA PRO A 55 4.89 -3.67 -17.89
C PRO A 55 3.64 -2.80 -17.73
N GLU A 56 2.70 -2.98 -18.63
CA GLU A 56 1.34 -2.46 -18.49
C GLU A 56 0.46 -3.58 -17.91
N ARG A 57 -0.68 -3.23 -17.36
CA ARG A 57 -1.60 -4.21 -16.77
C ARG A 57 -2.00 -5.31 -17.76
N CYS A 58 -2.17 -4.96 -19.04
CA CYS A 58 -2.53 -5.93 -20.07
C CYS A 58 -1.40 -6.89 -20.43
N ASP A 59 -0.17 -6.60 -20.08
CA ASP A 59 1.00 -7.44 -20.35
C ASP A 59 1.10 -8.64 -19.40
N LEU A 60 0.46 -8.58 -18.23
CA LEU A 60 0.61 -9.55 -17.17
C LEU A 60 -0.72 -10.24 -16.85
N LEU A 61 -0.70 -11.57 -16.77
CA LEU A 61 -1.86 -12.37 -16.37
C LEU A 61 -2.21 -12.14 -14.89
N TYR A 62 -1.21 -11.82 -14.10
CA TYR A 62 -1.33 -11.67 -12.65
C TYR A 62 -1.46 -10.22 -12.18
N ASP A 63 -1.90 -9.32 -13.06
CA ASP A 63 -2.08 -7.90 -12.72
C ASP A 63 -2.99 -7.67 -11.51
N THR A 64 -4.06 -8.46 -11.39
CA THR A 64 -4.97 -8.38 -10.24
C THR A 64 -4.34 -8.87 -8.95
N VAL A 65 -3.43 -9.85 -9.02
CA VAL A 65 -2.69 -10.35 -7.87
C VAL A 65 -1.70 -9.30 -7.37
N LEU A 66 -1.12 -8.53 -8.27
CA LEU A 66 -0.20 -7.44 -7.94
C LEU A 66 -0.86 -6.28 -7.18
N LYS A 67 -2.18 -6.21 -7.14
CA LYS A 67 -2.92 -5.22 -6.35
C LYS A 67 -2.62 -5.32 -4.84
N ARG A 68 -2.12 -6.45 -4.36
CA ARG A 68 -1.69 -6.62 -2.96
C ARG A 68 -0.57 -5.65 -2.56
N PHE A 69 0.19 -5.15 -3.52
CA PHE A 69 1.27 -4.17 -3.30
C PHE A 69 0.78 -2.71 -3.36
N GLY A 70 -0.52 -2.49 -3.62
CA GLY A 70 -1.10 -1.17 -3.76
C GLY A 70 -1.21 -0.71 -5.21
N PRO A 71 -1.23 0.61 -5.48
CA PRO A 71 -1.32 1.13 -6.84
C PRO A 71 -0.19 0.62 -7.73
N TRP A 72 -0.46 0.57 -9.04
CA TRP A 72 0.50 0.02 -10.02
C TRP A 72 1.89 0.66 -9.93
N GLY A 73 1.95 1.99 -9.84
CA GLY A 73 3.22 2.71 -9.69
C GLY A 73 4.00 2.30 -8.44
N ARG A 74 3.31 2.06 -7.33
CA ARG A 74 3.93 1.61 -6.06
C ARG A 74 4.43 0.18 -6.16
N MET A 75 3.71 -0.68 -6.86
CA MET A 75 4.15 -2.05 -7.13
C MET A 75 5.46 -2.04 -7.92
N LEU A 76 5.57 -1.20 -8.97
CA LEU A 76 6.79 -1.06 -9.76
C LEU A 76 7.96 -0.55 -8.93
N GLU A 77 7.72 0.37 -8.01
CA GLU A 77 8.73 0.87 -7.07
C GLU A 77 9.21 -0.24 -6.12
N LYS A 78 8.29 -1.04 -5.59
CA LYS A 78 8.62 -2.18 -4.72
C LYS A 78 9.43 -3.25 -5.43
N ALA A 79 9.15 -3.46 -6.72
CA ALA A 79 9.93 -4.38 -7.55
C ALA A 79 11.34 -3.83 -7.86
N GLY A 80 11.58 -2.54 -7.66
CA GLY A 80 12.86 -1.90 -7.94
C GLY A 80 13.09 -1.59 -9.41
N VAL A 81 12.04 -1.65 -10.24
CA VAL A 81 12.12 -1.34 -11.68
C VAL A 81 11.81 0.12 -11.99
N LYS A 82 11.30 0.82 -11.01
CA LYS A 82 10.99 2.26 -11.08
C LYS A 82 11.54 2.94 -9.83
N GLU A 83 12.14 4.11 -10.00
CA GLU A 83 12.60 4.91 -8.87
C GLU A 83 11.40 5.47 -8.10
N VAL A 84 11.53 5.50 -6.78
CA VAL A 84 10.51 6.08 -5.92
C VAL A 84 10.48 7.59 -6.16
N ALA A 85 9.31 8.13 -6.48
CA ALA A 85 9.16 9.56 -6.74
C ALA A 85 9.51 10.38 -5.49
N GLN A 86 10.36 11.38 -5.63
CA GLN A 86 10.78 12.26 -4.54
C GLN A 86 9.59 12.95 -3.88
N SER A 87 8.61 13.37 -4.66
CA SER A 87 7.37 13.97 -4.15
C SER A 87 6.60 13.03 -3.22
N TYR A 88 6.59 11.73 -3.51
CA TYR A 88 5.96 10.72 -2.65
C TYR A 88 6.73 10.55 -1.33
N LEU A 89 8.05 10.48 -1.41
CA LEU A 89 8.90 10.37 -0.22
C LEU A 89 8.73 11.61 0.68
N ASP A 90 8.65 12.78 0.09
CA ASP A 90 8.44 14.04 0.81
C ASP A 90 7.08 14.06 1.50
N LYS A 91 6.01 13.64 0.83
CA LYS A 91 4.68 13.53 1.42
C LYS A 91 4.65 12.52 2.57
N LYS A 92 5.30 11.37 2.39
CA LYS A 92 5.38 10.33 3.42
C LYS A 92 6.10 10.84 4.65
N ARG A 93 7.21 11.55 4.47
CA ARG A 93 8.00 12.16 5.55
C ARG A 93 7.19 13.22 6.29
N ARG A 94 6.48 14.11 5.56
CA ARG A 94 5.61 15.13 6.15
C ARG A 94 4.49 14.54 6.99
N ARG A 95 3.85 13.48 6.50
CA ARG A 95 2.78 12.77 7.24
C ARG A 95 3.31 12.16 8.53
N LYS A 96 4.47 11.52 8.46
CA LYS A 96 5.14 10.90 9.62
C LYS A 96 5.51 11.94 10.66
N GLU A 97 6.07 13.06 10.23
CA GLU A 97 6.44 14.17 11.08
C GLU A 97 5.23 14.84 11.73
N LYS A 98 4.16 15.05 10.96
CA LYS A 98 2.89 15.58 11.46
C LYS A 98 2.29 14.69 12.55
N ARG A 99 2.30 13.36 12.34
CA ARG A 99 1.83 12.39 13.34
C ARG A 99 2.67 12.47 14.62
N ARG A 100 3.98 12.57 14.48
CA ARG A 100 4.91 12.69 15.61
C ARG A 100 4.63 13.97 16.43
N ARG A 101 4.50 15.12 15.75
CA ARG A 101 4.18 16.40 16.37
C ARG A 101 2.83 16.37 17.10
N HIS A 102 1.84 15.76 16.49
CA HIS A 102 0.51 15.64 17.07
C HIS A 102 0.51 14.76 18.32
N LYS A 103 1.24 13.65 18.28
CA LYS A 103 1.41 12.75 19.42
C LYS A 103 2.13 13.44 20.59
N GLU A 104 3.16 14.21 20.29
CA GLU A 104 3.91 14.98 21.27
C GLU A 104 3.06 16.10 21.88
N TYR A 105 2.31 16.81 21.06
CA TYR A 105 1.36 17.82 21.51
C TYR A 105 0.32 17.25 22.48
N ARG A 106 -0.26 16.11 22.16
CA ARG A 106 -1.21 15.43 23.07
C ARG A 106 -0.56 15.05 24.40
N ARG A 107 0.68 14.60 24.36
CA ARG A 107 1.43 14.27 25.57
C ARG A 107 1.63 15.50 26.45
N GLN A 108 2.04 16.61 25.86
CA GLN A 108 2.23 17.88 26.55
C GLN A 108 0.93 18.37 27.20
N ILE A 109 -0.19 18.28 26.51
CA ILE A 109 -1.50 18.65 27.04
C ILE A 109 -1.85 17.78 28.25
N ARG A 110 -1.63 16.47 28.20
CA ARG A 110 -1.90 15.57 29.33
C ARG A 110 -1.05 15.92 30.54
N GLU A 111 0.23 16.22 30.34
CA GLU A 111 1.14 16.63 31.40
C GLU A 111 0.70 17.94 32.01
N GLN A 112 0.30 18.93 31.21
CA GLN A 112 -0.23 20.20 31.71
C GLN A 112 -1.52 19.99 32.49
N GLN A 113 -2.46 19.21 32.01
CA GLN A 113 -3.69 18.96 32.73
C GLN A 113 -3.48 18.23 34.05
N ALA A 114 -2.54 17.29 34.08
CA ALA A 114 -2.16 16.61 35.32
C ALA A 114 -1.54 17.57 36.32
N ALA A 115 -0.65 18.48 35.91
CA ALA A 115 -0.05 19.49 36.74
C ALA A 115 -1.09 20.49 37.28
N GLU A 116 -2.01 20.93 36.44
CA GLU A 116 -3.10 21.82 36.83
C GLU A 116 -4.04 21.15 37.86
N ALA A 117 -4.33 19.88 37.67
CA ALA A 117 -5.17 19.10 38.59
C ALA A 117 -4.49 18.97 39.97
N GLU A 118 -3.18 18.73 40.00
CA GLU A 118 -2.41 18.70 41.26
C GLU A 118 -2.39 20.06 41.98
N GLN A 119 -2.18 21.13 41.22
CA GLN A 119 -2.19 22.50 41.79
C GLN A 119 -3.59 22.87 42.28
N GLY A 120 -4.64 22.52 41.56
CA GLY A 120 -6.02 22.74 41.97
C GLY A 120 -6.38 21.98 43.25
N ALA A 121 -5.95 20.73 43.36
CA ALA A 121 -6.15 19.92 44.56
C ALA A 121 -5.39 20.49 45.78
N SER A 122 -4.15 20.93 45.60
CA SER A 122 -3.36 21.56 46.67
C SER A 122 -3.98 22.87 47.14
N ALA A 123 -4.45 23.71 46.22
CA ALA A 123 -5.12 24.98 46.55
C ALA A 123 -6.42 24.74 47.31
N ALA A 124 -7.24 23.75 46.91
CA ALA A 124 -8.46 23.39 47.60
C ALA A 124 -8.20 22.89 49.04
N THR A 125 -7.15 22.09 49.22
CA THR A 125 -6.74 21.59 50.53
C THR A 125 -6.28 22.71 51.46
N GLU A 126 -5.50 23.65 50.95
CA GLU A 126 -5.06 24.84 51.71
C GLU A 126 -6.24 25.72 52.12
N ALA A 127 -7.22 25.93 51.25
CA ALA A 127 -8.43 26.70 51.56
C ALA A 127 -9.23 26.06 52.69
N ASP A 128 -9.35 24.75 52.72
CA ASP A 128 -10.05 24.00 53.80
C ASP A 128 -9.36 24.11 55.15
N ILE A 129 -8.02 24.15 55.17
CA ILE A 129 -7.23 24.29 56.40
C ILE A 129 -7.46 25.66 57.03
N HIS A 130 -7.69 26.71 56.28
CA HIS A 130 -7.89 28.09 56.77
C HIS A 130 -9.32 28.41 57.18
N GLN A 131 -10.26 27.51 56.96
CA GLN A 131 -11.63 27.59 57.43
C GLN A 131 -11.80 26.93 58.80
#